data_7b11bd26dae49cd941072d429c15819d
#
_entry.id   7b11bd26dae49cd941072d429c15819d
#
_cell.length_a   1.000
_cell.length_b   1.000
_cell.length_c   1.000
_cell.angle_alpha   90.00
_cell.angle_beta   90.00
_cell.angle_gamma   90.00
#
_symmetry.space_group_name_H-M   'P 1'
#
loop_
_entity.id
_entity.type
_entity.pdbx_description
1 polymer ?
#
loop_
_entity_poly.entity_id
_entity_poly.type
_entity_poly.pdbx_seq_one_letter_code
_entity_poly.pdbx_strand_id
1 'polypeptide(L)'
;KVNFKKSKVQKKKYTIIVDAGHGGNDSGATGSGLREKDVALDVAQKLASNLKQDYNVIMTRSDDTFVPLGKRAEIGNDANADLFISIHLNAASSTSANGSEVFYFSKKESAYAAEVAKFENSVDKGYADVPLSDFIINDIFYRVNQQKSAMLATDILDNIVNEFGLRKRGVFGANFAVLRGSNSPSILVEIGFVTNSGDMSTYGTDSSRVKLASEIAQGVRKHFE
;
A
#
# COMPACT_ATOMS: atom_id res chain seq x y z
N LYS A 1 14.03 45.20 -28.24
CA LYS A 1 13.41 44.57 -27.04
C LYS A 1 13.21 43.09 -27.35
N VAL A 2 13.99 42.20 -26.72
CA VAL A 2 13.86 40.78 -26.88
C VAL A 2 12.77 40.29 -25.91
N ASN A 3 11.64 39.82 -26.44
CA ASN A 3 10.53 39.27 -25.67
C ASN A 3 10.87 37.81 -25.30
N PHE A 4 11.36 37.55 -24.08
CA PHE A 4 11.47 36.24 -23.55
C PHE A 4 10.06 35.70 -23.23
N LYS A 5 9.52 34.85 -24.10
CA LYS A 5 8.36 34.04 -23.74
C LYS A 5 8.80 33.11 -22.60
N LYS A 6 8.30 33.36 -21.39
CA LYS A 6 8.40 32.37 -20.29
C LYS A 6 7.72 31.09 -20.77
N SER A 7 8.50 30.09 -21.13
CA SER A 7 7.98 28.74 -21.30
C SER A 7 7.37 28.32 -19.96
N LYS A 8 6.07 28.02 -19.92
CA LYS A 8 5.47 27.34 -18.78
C LYS A 8 6.16 25.99 -18.71
N VAL A 9 7.06 25.80 -17.74
CA VAL A 9 7.56 24.48 -17.38
C VAL A 9 6.33 23.70 -16.96
N GLN A 10 5.92 22.74 -17.79
CA GLN A 10 4.85 21.83 -17.43
C GLN A 10 5.37 21.00 -16.24
N LYS A 11 4.78 21.20 -15.05
CA LYS A 11 5.12 20.40 -13.87
C LYS A 11 4.89 18.92 -14.23
N LYS A 12 5.93 18.10 -14.13
CA LYS A 12 5.81 16.64 -14.33
C LYS A 12 4.74 16.13 -13.36
N LYS A 13 3.72 15.45 -13.86
CA LYS A 13 2.71 14.85 -13.02
C LYS A 13 3.30 13.58 -12.41
N TYR A 14 3.31 13.46 -11.08
CA TYR A 14 3.81 12.26 -10.40
C TYR A 14 3.02 11.01 -10.81
N THR A 15 3.69 9.87 -10.87
CA THR A 15 3.11 8.57 -11.19
C THR A 15 3.00 7.73 -9.92
N ILE A 16 1.79 7.28 -9.60
CA ILE A 16 1.48 6.52 -8.40
C ILE A 16 0.96 5.15 -8.80
N ILE A 17 1.54 4.10 -8.22
CA ILE A 17 0.99 2.76 -8.31
C ILE A 17 0.05 2.54 -7.13
N VAL A 18 -1.15 2.09 -7.46
CA VAL A 18 -2.12 1.59 -6.48
C VAL A 18 -2.26 0.09 -6.70
N ASP A 19 -1.76 -0.66 -5.73
CA ASP A 19 -1.79 -2.11 -5.73
C ASP A 19 -2.96 -2.60 -4.89
N ALA A 20 -3.80 -3.44 -5.45
CA ALA A 20 -4.83 -4.17 -4.72
C ALA A 20 -4.28 -5.54 -4.36
N GLY A 21 -4.06 -5.81 -3.07
CA GLY A 21 -3.53 -7.09 -2.60
C GLY A 21 -4.32 -8.29 -3.11
N HIS A 22 -3.65 -9.43 -3.24
CA HIS A 22 -4.27 -10.71 -3.66
C HIS A 22 -4.94 -10.67 -5.05
N GLY A 23 -5.92 -11.54 -5.28
CA GLY A 23 -6.71 -11.60 -6.53
C GLY A 23 -6.73 -13.00 -7.15
N GLY A 24 -7.73 -13.27 -8.00
CA GLY A 24 -7.89 -14.56 -8.65
C GLY A 24 -8.04 -15.71 -7.65
N ASN A 25 -7.14 -16.68 -7.74
CA ASN A 25 -7.13 -17.86 -6.86
C ASN A 25 -6.62 -17.56 -5.44
N ASP A 26 -5.98 -16.42 -5.23
CA ASP A 26 -5.54 -15.95 -3.93
C ASP A 26 -6.62 -15.05 -3.32
N SER A 27 -7.34 -15.57 -2.33
CA SER A 27 -8.39 -14.81 -1.64
C SER A 27 -7.85 -13.79 -0.64
N GLY A 28 -6.56 -13.91 -0.25
CA GLY A 28 -6.08 -13.30 0.97
C GLY A 28 -6.79 -13.84 2.20
N ALA A 29 -6.74 -13.13 3.28
CA ALA A 29 -7.44 -13.46 4.50
C ALA A 29 -8.97 -13.44 4.31
N THR A 30 -9.66 -14.25 5.09
CA THR A 30 -11.13 -14.35 5.07
C THR A 30 -11.70 -14.24 6.48
N GLY A 31 -12.77 -13.51 6.63
CA GLY A 31 -13.44 -13.34 7.92
C GLY A 31 -14.66 -12.44 7.80
N SER A 32 -15.54 -12.48 8.79
CA SER A 32 -16.75 -11.64 8.83
C SER A 32 -17.60 -11.70 7.54
N GLY A 33 -17.54 -12.83 6.81
CA GLY A 33 -18.24 -13.00 5.53
C GLY A 33 -17.59 -12.30 4.33
N LEU A 34 -16.39 -11.75 4.48
CA LEU A 34 -15.63 -11.01 3.47
C LEU A 34 -14.35 -11.74 3.08
N ARG A 35 -13.86 -11.47 1.87
CA ARG A 35 -12.54 -11.86 1.40
C ARG A 35 -11.69 -10.60 1.25
N GLU A 36 -10.47 -10.65 1.70
CA GLU A 36 -9.53 -9.53 1.61
C GLU A 36 -9.40 -9.01 0.18
N LYS A 37 -9.20 -9.89 -0.81
CA LYS A 37 -9.04 -9.50 -2.21
C LYS A 37 -10.15 -8.62 -2.77
N ASP A 38 -11.39 -8.81 -2.30
CA ASP A 38 -12.55 -8.05 -2.78
C ASP A 38 -12.57 -6.65 -2.16
N VAL A 39 -12.32 -6.56 -0.85
CA VAL A 39 -12.28 -5.27 -0.15
C VAL A 39 -11.06 -4.45 -0.58
N ALA A 40 -9.90 -5.11 -0.70
CA ALA A 40 -8.67 -4.47 -1.19
C ALA A 40 -8.85 -3.89 -2.60
N LEU A 41 -9.51 -4.63 -3.51
CA LEU A 41 -9.80 -4.16 -4.87
C LEU A 41 -10.73 -2.95 -4.85
N ASP A 42 -11.82 -3.00 -4.09
CA ASP A 42 -12.79 -1.92 -4.01
C ASP A 42 -12.18 -0.62 -3.46
N VAL A 43 -11.41 -0.72 -2.36
CA VAL A 43 -10.68 0.43 -1.79
C VAL A 43 -9.62 0.96 -2.75
N ALA A 44 -8.85 0.08 -3.39
CA ALA A 44 -7.83 0.48 -4.36
C ALA A 44 -8.43 1.20 -5.58
N GLN A 45 -9.57 0.75 -6.10
CA GLN A 45 -10.28 1.42 -7.19
C GLN A 45 -10.76 2.82 -6.80
N LYS A 46 -11.31 2.97 -5.59
CA LYS A 46 -11.74 4.27 -5.04
C LYS A 46 -10.56 5.21 -4.83
N LEU A 47 -9.44 4.69 -4.30
CA LEU A 47 -8.20 5.43 -4.13
C LEU A 47 -7.64 5.90 -5.48
N ALA A 48 -7.56 4.99 -6.45
CA ALA A 48 -7.10 5.32 -7.80
C ALA A 48 -7.99 6.39 -8.45
N SER A 49 -9.30 6.28 -8.31
CA SER A 49 -10.24 7.27 -8.84
C SER A 49 -10.04 8.66 -8.21
N ASN A 50 -9.80 8.72 -6.89
CA ASN A 50 -9.53 9.96 -6.17
C ASN A 50 -8.21 10.61 -6.61
N LEU A 51 -7.13 9.82 -6.69
CA LEU A 51 -5.79 10.30 -7.03
C LEU A 51 -5.63 10.71 -8.51
N LYS A 52 -6.43 10.14 -9.43
CA LYS A 52 -6.39 10.50 -10.87
C LYS A 52 -6.68 11.96 -11.16
N GLN A 53 -7.28 12.68 -10.22
CA GLN A 53 -7.51 14.12 -10.35
C GLN A 53 -6.19 14.91 -10.41
N ASP A 54 -5.17 14.46 -9.69
CA ASP A 54 -3.91 15.19 -9.49
C ASP A 54 -2.68 14.48 -10.10
N TYR A 55 -2.75 13.15 -10.23
CA TYR A 55 -1.61 12.29 -10.55
C TYR A 55 -1.87 11.35 -11.74
N ASN A 56 -0.80 10.81 -12.31
CA ASN A 56 -0.89 9.62 -13.15
C ASN A 56 -1.05 8.41 -12.22
N VAL A 57 -2.11 7.63 -12.40
CA VAL A 57 -2.37 6.46 -11.53
C VAL A 57 -2.46 5.20 -12.35
N ILE A 58 -1.66 4.22 -11.97
CA ILE A 58 -1.65 2.89 -12.56
C ILE A 58 -2.03 1.90 -11.45
N MET A 59 -2.97 1.03 -11.73
CA MET A 59 -3.32 -0.07 -10.83
C MET A 59 -2.60 -1.34 -11.27
N THR A 60 -2.15 -2.16 -10.32
CA THR A 60 -1.54 -3.47 -10.61
C THR A 60 -2.58 -4.47 -11.13
N ARG A 61 -3.81 -4.38 -10.63
CA ARG A 61 -5.00 -5.05 -11.15
C ARG A 61 -6.23 -4.16 -10.98
N SER A 62 -7.18 -4.28 -11.88
CA SER A 62 -8.47 -3.55 -11.85
C SER A 62 -9.68 -4.49 -11.77
N ASP A 63 -9.44 -5.78 -11.70
CA ASP A 63 -10.43 -6.85 -11.62
C ASP A 63 -9.95 -7.98 -10.69
N ASP A 64 -10.66 -9.10 -10.64
CA ASP A 64 -10.29 -10.26 -9.81
C ASP A 64 -9.23 -11.15 -10.50
N THR A 65 -8.12 -10.56 -10.92
CA THR A 65 -6.97 -11.27 -11.49
C THR A 65 -5.85 -11.42 -10.47
N PHE A 66 -5.19 -12.57 -10.42
CA PHE A 66 -3.97 -12.76 -9.64
C PHE A 66 -2.77 -12.14 -10.35
N VAL A 67 -2.04 -11.28 -9.64
CA VAL A 67 -0.76 -10.71 -10.10
C VAL A 67 0.34 -11.16 -9.15
N PRO A 68 1.40 -11.85 -9.65
CA PRO A 68 2.54 -12.28 -8.82
C PRO A 68 3.22 -11.10 -8.11
N LEU A 69 3.76 -11.33 -6.91
CA LEU A 69 4.35 -10.26 -6.08
C LEU A 69 5.44 -9.47 -6.80
N GLY A 70 6.37 -10.16 -7.47
CA GLY A 70 7.43 -9.51 -8.25
C GLY A 70 6.90 -8.67 -9.40
N LYS A 71 5.82 -9.12 -10.06
CA LYS A 71 5.21 -8.39 -11.17
C LYS A 71 4.56 -7.07 -10.74
N ARG A 72 4.05 -7.00 -9.52
CA ARG A 72 3.48 -5.76 -8.96
C ARG A 72 4.55 -4.66 -8.84
N ALA A 73 5.72 -5.01 -8.29
CA ALA A 73 6.86 -4.09 -8.22
C ALA A 73 7.40 -3.72 -9.61
N GLU A 74 7.48 -4.69 -10.54
CA GLU A 74 7.92 -4.48 -11.92
C GLU A 74 7.03 -3.46 -12.66
N ILE A 75 5.70 -3.55 -12.52
CA ILE A 75 4.76 -2.57 -13.09
C ILE A 75 5.13 -1.14 -12.64
N GLY A 76 5.45 -0.97 -11.35
CA GLY A 76 5.86 0.33 -10.83
C GLY A 76 7.20 0.80 -11.37
N ASN A 77 8.18 -0.09 -11.46
CA ASN A 77 9.52 0.23 -11.96
C ASN A 77 9.49 0.58 -13.45
N ASP A 78 8.77 -0.17 -14.27
CA ASP A 78 8.60 0.09 -15.71
C ASP A 78 7.93 1.44 -15.97
N ALA A 79 6.99 1.82 -15.10
CA ALA A 79 6.32 3.11 -15.17
C ALA A 79 7.15 4.27 -14.61
N ASN A 80 8.36 4.03 -14.06
CA ASN A 80 9.15 5.00 -13.30
C ASN A 80 8.28 5.70 -12.24
N ALA A 81 7.58 4.90 -11.44
CA ALA A 81 6.67 5.39 -10.43
C ALA A 81 7.41 6.22 -9.36
N ASP A 82 6.73 7.26 -8.87
CA ASP A 82 7.20 8.11 -7.78
C ASP A 82 6.74 7.58 -6.41
N LEU A 83 5.72 6.70 -6.40
CA LEU A 83 5.17 6.08 -5.19
C LEU A 83 4.45 4.76 -5.52
N PHE A 84 4.56 3.78 -4.61
CA PHE A 84 3.84 2.52 -4.65
C PHE A 84 3.04 2.33 -3.36
N ILE A 85 1.73 2.07 -3.47
CA ILE A 85 0.83 1.84 -2.33
C ILE A 85 0.08 0.53 -2.53
N SER A 86 0.24 -0.42 -1.63
CA SER A 86 -0.50 -1.68 -1.59
C SER A 86 -1.59 -1.63 -0.52
N ILE A 87 -2.79 -2.09 -0.84
CA ILE A 87 -3.97 -2.10 0.04
C ILE A 87 -4.28 -3.53 0.43
N HIS A 88 -4.34 -3.78 1.74
CA HIS A 88 -4.54 -5.07 2.38
C HIS A 88 -5.50 -5.00 3.58
N LEU A 89 -5.92 -6.18 4.06
CA LEU A 89 -6.62 -6.37 5.32
C LEU A 89 -5.94 -7.47 6.12
N ASN A 90 -5.49 -7.14 7.30
CA ASN A 90 -4.86 -8.07 8.21
C ASN A 90 -5.83 -9.15 8.73
N ALA A 91 -5.28 -10.22 9.26
CA ALA A 91 -6.01 -11.26 9.96
C ALA A 91 -5.26 -11.70 11.22
N ALA A 92 -6.01 -12.17 12.19
CA ALA A 92 -5.45 -12.80 13.39
C ALA A 92 -6.31 -13.96 13.83
N SER A 93 -5.71 -14.92 14.54
CA SER A 93 -6.45 -16.03 15.18
C SER A 93 -7.42 -15.52 16.25
N SER A 94 -7.07 -14.42 16.92
CA SER A 94 -7.97 -13.74 17.87
C SER A 94 -8.83 -12.71 17.17
N THR A 95 -10.15 -12.86 17.27
CA THR A 95 -11.12 -11.88 16.75
C THR A 95 -11.12 -10.56 17.52
N SER A 96 -10.39 -10.46 18.65
CA SER A 96 -10.19 -9.22 19.39
C SER A 96 -9.09 -8.32 18.80
N ALA A 97 -8.24 -8.85 17.92
CA ALA A 97 -7.26 -8.05 17.20
C ALA A 97 -7.99 -7.08 16.29
N ASN A 98 -7.66 -5.78 16.38
CA ASN A 98 -8.33 -4.72 15.64
C ASN A 98 -7.42 -3.52 15.38
N GLY A 99 -7.87 -2.64 14.50
CA GLY A 99 -7.22 -1.38 14.18
C GLY A 99 -6.35 -1.42 12.93
N SER A 100 -5.85 -0.26 12.52
CA SER A 100 -5.06 -0.10 11.31
C SER A 100 -3.57 -0.03 11.60
N GLU A 101 -2.77 -0.47 10.65
CA GLU A 101 -1.31 -0.40 10.67
C GLU A 101 -0.77 -0.22 9.25
N VAL A 102 0.46 0.30 9.14
CA VAL A 102 1.09 0.49 7.83
C VAL A 102 2.52 -0.04 7.88
N PHE A 103 2.91 -0.71 6.81
CA PHE A 103 4.24 -1.28 6.66
C PHE A 103 5.02 -0.60 5.54
N TYR A 104 6.34 -0.57 5.71
CA TYR A 104 7.29 -0.18 4.66
C TYR A 104 8.43 -1.21 4.57
N PHE A 105 9.12 -1.26 3.45
CA PHE A 105 10.23 -2.20 3.29
C PHE A 105 11.38 -1.88 4.24
N SER A 106 11.83 -2.88 4.99
CA SER A 106 13.01 -2.81 5.86
C SER A 106 13.75 -4.15 5.90
N LYS A 107 15.09 -4.06 5.91
CA LYS A 107 16.00 -5.19 6.16
C LYS A 107 15.99 -5.61 7.65
N LYS A 108 15.47 -4.74 8.53
CA LYS A 108 15.32 -4.99 9.97
C LYS A 108 13.84 -4.97 10.32
N GLU A 109 13.40 -5.96 11.04
CA GLU A 109 11.99 -6.17 11.39
C GLU A 109 11.84 -6.66 12.83
N SER A 110 10.70 -6.37 13.46
CA SER A 110 10.30 -6.98 14.71
C SER A 110 9.71 -8.38 14.44
N ALA A 111 9.65 -9.22 15.47
CA ALA A 111 9.04 -10.55 15.35
C ALA A 111 7.59 -10.47 14.85
N TYR A 112 6.83 -9.49 15.34
CA TYR A 112 5.46 -9.21 14.88
C TYR A 112 5.41 -8.87 13.39
N ALA A 113 6.19 -7.89 12.96
CA ALA A 113 6.19 -7.44 11.56
C ALA A 113 6.67 -8.54 10.60
N ALA A 114 7.63 -9.36 11.03
CA ALA A 114 8.10 -10.52 10.29
C ALA A 114 6.99 -11.59 10.11
N GLU A 115 6.15 -11.79 11.13
CA GLU A 115 5.02 -12.74 11.06
C GLU A 115 3.97 -12.28 10.03
N VAL A 116 3.60 -11.00 10.06
CA VAL A 116 2.68 -10.41 9.06
C VAL A 116 3.28 -10.51 7.66
N ALA A 117 4.52 -10.08 7.47
CA ALA A 117 5.19 -10.18 6.17
C ALA A 117 5.29 -11.62 5.66
N LYS A 118 5.51 -12.60 6.54
CA LYS A 118 5.54 -14.03 6.18
C LYS A 118 4.18 -14.51 5.67
N PHE A 119 3.09 -14.06 6.26
CA PHE A 119 1.74 -14.39 5.79
C PHE A 119 1.52 -13.85 4.38
N GLU A 120 1.74 -12.56 4.16
CA GLU A 120 1.57 -11.89 2.87
C GLU A 120 2.50 -12.44 1.78
N ASN A 121 3.73 -12.78 2.13
CA ASN A 121 4.70 -13.36 1.21
C ASN A 121 4.36 -14.81 0.81
N SER A 122 3.50 -15.51 1.55
CA SER A 122 3.23 -16.95 1.36
C SER A 122 2.53 -17.28 0.04
N VAL A 123 1.91 -16.29 -0.60
CA VAL A 123 1.15 -16.46 -1.85
C VAL A 123 2.06 -16.67 -3.07
N ASP A 124 3.32 -16.23 -3.00
CA ASP A 124 4.32 -16.35 -4.07
C ASP A 124 5.69 -16.70 -3.48
N LYS A 125 5.81 -17.92 -2.97
CA LYS A 125 7.03 -18.42 -2.31
C LYS A 125 8.26 -18.35 -3.21
N GLY A 126 8.09 -18.61 -4.52
CA GLY A 126 9.20 -18.58 -5.45
C GLY A 126 9.92 -17.22 -5.48
N TYR A 127 9.15 -16.13 -5.45
CA TYR A 127 9.69 -14.77 -5.36
C TYR A 127 10.03 -14.37 -3.92
N ALA A 128 9.20 -14.75 -2.97
CA ALA A 128 9.38 -14.39 -1.56
C ALA A 128 10.66 -15.00 -0.96
N ASP A 129 11.00 -16.21 -1.34
CA ASP A 129 12.16 -16.95 -0.83
C ASP A 129 13.50 -16.54 -1.49
N VAL A 130 13.49 -15.68 -2.52
CA VAL A 130 14.72 -15.12 -3.10
C VAL A 130 15.48 -14.34 -2.03
N PRO A 131 16.77 -14.66 -1.76
CA PRO A 131 17.55 -13.96 -0.76
C PRO A 131 17.65 -12.46 -1.02
N LEU A 132 17.63 -11.64 0.03
CA LEU A 132 17.81 -10.19 -0.11
C LEU A 132 19.15 -9.80 -0.77
N SER A 133 20.19 -10.65 -0.63
CA SER A 133 21.48 -10.48 -1.29
C SER A 133 21.38 -10.46 -2.81
N ASP A 134 20.38 -11.12 -3.38
CA ASP A 134 20.20 -11.24 -4.84
C ASP A 134 19.50 -10.01 -5.43
N PHE A 135 18.97 -9.14 -4.56
CA PHE A 135 18.45 -7.83 -4.96
C PHE A 135 19.56 -6.79 -4.91
N ILE A 136 19.84 -6.12 -6.03
CA ILE A 136 20.76 -4.97 -6.07
C ILE A 136 20.09 -3.80 -5.37
N ILE A 137 20.32 -3.69 -4.06
CA ILE A 137 19.80 -2.59 -3.26
C ILE A 137 20.89 -1.53 -3.13
N ASN A 138 20.73 -0.41 -3.85
CA ASN A 138 21.57 0.75 -3.64
C ASN A 138 21.26 1.35 -2.26
N ASP A 139 22.22 1.30 -1.33
CA ASP A 139 22.02 1.69 0.07
C ASP A 139 21.56 3.15 0.24
N ILE A 140 21.95 4.06 -0.65
CA ILE A 140 21.52 5.46 -0.58
C ILE A 140 20.03 5.56 -0.95
N PHE A 141 19.65 4.99 -2.09
CA PHE A 141 18.24 4.98 -2.52
C PHE A 141 17.35 4.22 -1.53
N TYR A 142 17.83 3.10 -1.01
CA TYR A 142 17.12 2.35 0.02
C TYR A 142 16.81 3.20 1.25
N ARG A 143 17.80 3.91 1.80
CA ARG A 143 17.62 4.74 3.00
C ARG A 143 16.65 5.90 2.75
N VAL A 144 16.79 6.58 1.61
CA VAL A 144 15.91 7.69 1.23
C VAL A 144 14.47 7.20 1.05
N ASN A 145 14.28 6.10 0.32
CA ASN A 145 12.94 5.53 0.11
C ASN A 145 12.33 5.03 1.42
N GLN A 146 13.12 4.39 2.29
CA GLN A 146 12.67 3.93 3.60
C GLN A 146 12.17 5.10 4.46
N GLN A 147 12.94 6.20 4.52
CA GLN A 147 12.54 7.38 5.29
C GLN A 147 11.25 8.00 4.74
N LYS A 148 11.16 8.19 3.42
CA LYS A 148 9.97 8.73 2.77
C LYS A 148 8.74 7.82 2.99
N SER A 149 8.94 6.50 2.87
CA SER A 149 7.88 5.52 3.11
C SER A 149 7.37 5.57 4.56
N ALA A 150 8.27 5.65 5.54
CA ALA A 150 7.90 5.72 6.95
C ALA A 150 7.13 7.01 7.29
N MET A 151 7.51 8.14 6.70
CA MET A 151 6.79 9.41 6.87
C MET A 151 5.38 9.34 6.26
N LEU A 152 5.27 8.89 5.01
CA LEU A 152 3.99 8.70 4.34
C LEU A 152 3.09 7.72 5.10
N ALA A 153 3.65 6.59 5.55
CA ALA A 153 2.93 5.59 6.34
C ALA A 153 2.33 6.19 7.62
N THR A 154 3.08 7.07 8.29
CA THR A 154 2.62 7.76 9.50
C THR A 154 1.46 8.69 9.19
N ASP A 155 1.58 9.54 8.16
CA ASP A 155 0.54 10.48 7.78
C ASP A 155 -0.76 9.76 7.37
N ILE A 156 -0.66 8.71 6.56
CA ILE A 156 -1.82 7.91 6.14
C ILE A 156 -2.47 7.22 7.34
N LEU A 157 -1.68 6.58 8.20
CA LEU A 157 -2.22 5.90 9.37
C LEU A 157 -2.94 6.88 10.31
N ASP A 158 -2.37 8.06 10.52
CA ASP A 158 -2.99 9.09 11.37
C ASP A 158 -4.31 9.59 10.78
N ASN A 159 -4.38 9.82 9.47
CA ASN A 159 -5.62 10.20 8.81
C ASN A 159 -6.70 9.12 9.00
N ILE A 160 -6.37 7.86 8.74
CA ILE A 160 -7.33 6.75 8.85
C ILE A 160 -7.87 6.63 10.28
N VAL A 161 -6.96 6.57 11.27
CA VAL A 161 -7.39 6.33 12.67
C VAL A 161 -8.13 7.51 13.26
N ASN A 162 -7.78 8.73 12.91
CA ASN A 162 -8.49 9.93 13.34
C ASN A 162 -9.89 10.03 12.76
N GLU A 163 -10.05 9.69 11.47
CA GLU A 163 -11.34 9.76 10.79
C GLU A 163 -12.32 8.71 11.31
N PHE A 164 -11.85 7.49 11.53
CA PHE A 164 -12.74 6.37 11.88
C PHE A 164 -12.74 6.02 13.38
N GLY A 165 -11.93 6.69 14.19
CA GLY A 165 -11.80 6.37 15.62
C GLY A 165 -11.21 4.97 15.88
N LEU A 166 -10.42 4.45 14.95
CA LEU A 166 -9.84 3.12 15.06
C LEU A 166 -8.58 3.10 15.94
N ARG A 167 -8.24 1.91 16.40
CA ARG A 167 -6.98 1.71 17.11
C ARG A 167 -5.81 1.91 16.16
N LYS A 168 -4.90 2.84 16.49
CA LYS A 168 -3.60 2.99 15.86
C LYS A 168 -2.68 1.88 16.36
N ARG A 169 -2.34 0.92 15.51
CA ARG A 169 -1.42 -0.16 15.87
C ARG A 169 0.03 0.26 15.72
N GLY A 170 0.37 0.94 14.63
CA GLY A 170 1.71 1.50 14.41
C GLY A 170 2.15 1.47 12.95
N VAL A 171 3.36 1.99 12.73
CA VAL A 171 4.09 1.92 11.47
C VAL A 171 5.30 1.02 11.67
N PHE A 172 5.46 0.01 10.81
CA PHE A 172 6.47 -1.02 11.00
C PHE A 172 7.31 -1.24 9.73
N GLY A 173 8.59 -1.53 9.93
CA GLY A 173 9.46 -2.00 8.86
C GLY A 173 9.49 -3.52 8.81
N ALA A 174 9.35 -4.13 7.61
CA ALA A 174 9.51 -5.57 7.42
C ALA A 174 9.83 -5.93 5.96
N ASN A 175 10.22 -7.18 5.74
CA ASN A 175 10.58 -7.70 4.43
C ASN A 175 9.35 -8.17 3.64
N PHE A 176 8.46 -7.25 3.30
CA PHE A 176 7.36 -7.54 2.37
C PHE A 176 7.89 -7.70 0.95
N ALA A 177 7.63 -8.86 0.35
CA ALA A 177 8.10 -9.18 -0.98
C ALA A 177 7.57 -8.21 -2.05
N VAL A 178 6.32 -7.77 -1.92
CA VAL A 178 5.71 -6.80 -2.83
C VAL A 178 6.37 -5.42 -2.80
N LEU A 179 6.97 -5.04 -1.67
CA LEU A 179 7.61 -3.72 -1.49
C LEU A 179 9.10 -3.72 -1.81
N ARG A 180 9.81 -4.84 -1.56
CA ARG A 180 11.27 -4.90 -1.64
C ARG A 180 11.84 -4.69 -3.04
N GLY A 181 11.04 -4.98 -4.08
CA GLY A 181 11.44 -4.78 -5.48
C GLY A 181 11.14 -3.37 -6.01
N SER A 182 10.51 -2.49 -5.23
CA SER A 182 10.16 -1.15 -5.69
C SER A 182 11.36 -0.20 -5.68
N ASN A 183 11.54 0.53 -6.77
CA ASN A 183 12.54 1.59 -6.91
C ASN A 183 12.08 2.94 -6.31
N SER A 184 10.82 3.05 -5.89
CA SER A 184 10.22 4.25 -5.29
C SER A 184 9.89 4.03 -3.81
N PRO A 185 9.59 5.09 -3.04
CA PRO A 185 8.93 4.93 -1.75
C PRO A 185 7.74 4.00 -1.87
N SER A 186 7.59 3.06 -0.93
CA SER A 186 6.58 2.02 -1.02
C SER A 186 6.03 1.66 0.35
N ILE A 187 4.72 1.52 0.44
CA ILE A 187 4.00 1.15 1.66
C ILE A 187 2.93 0.09 1.39
N LEU A 188 2.62 -0.67 2.45
CA LEU A 188 1.48 -1.59 2.50
C LEU A 188 0.59 -1.16 3.66
N VAL A 189 -0.68 -0.90 3.35
CA VAL A 189 -1.68 -0.40 4.29
C VAL A 189 -2.61 -1.53 4.67
N GLU A 190 -2.52 -1.96 5.93
CA GLU A 190 -3.48 -2.84 6.58
C GLU A 190 -4.61 -1.99 7.14
N ILE A 191 -5.70 -1.88 6.40
CA ILE A 191 -6.79 -0.96 6.75
C ILE A 191 -7.56 -1.38 8.00
N GLY A 192 -7.49 -2.66 8.39
CA GLY A 192 -8.14 -3.25 9.55
C GLY A 192 -8.02 -4.77 9.51
N PHE A 193 -8.63 -5.45 10.46
CA PHE A 193 -8.63 -6.91 10.55
C PHE A 193 -9.91 -7.49 9.96
N VAL A 194 -9.81 -8.28 8.89
CA VAL A 194 -10.98 -8.97 8.29
C VAL A 194 -11.64 -9.94 9.28
N THR A 195 -10.89 -10.41 10.26
CA THR A 195 -11.36 -11.29 11.34
C THR A 195 -12.06 -10.53 12.48
N ASN A 196 -12.01 -9.20 12.50
CA ASN A 196 -12.66 -8.36 13.52
C ASN A 196 -13.95 -7.75 12.98
N SER A 197 -15.09 -8.07 13.62
CA SER A 197 -16.39 -7.57 13.18
C SER A 197 -16.55 -6.05 13.35
N GLY A 198 -15.85 -5.45 14.31
CA GLY A 198 -15.84 -4.00 14.53
C GLY A 198 -15.16 -3.25 13.38
N ASP A 199 -13.94 -3.68 13.00
CA ASP A 199 -13.21 -3.13 11.85
C ASP A 199 -14.04 -3.29 10.57
N MET A 200 -14.60 -4.49 10.36
CA MET A 200 -15.37 -4.76 9.15
C MET A 200 -16.71 -4.02 9.12
N SER A 201 -17.34 -3.74 10.26
CA SER A 201 -18.53 -2.87 10.30
C SER A 201 -18.18 -1.42 9.95
N THR A 202 -16.98 -0.96 10.30
CA THR A 202 -16.48 0.37 9.93
C THR A 202 -16.34 0.51 8.41
N TYR A 203 -15.84 -0.53 7.73
CA TYR A 203 -15.64 -0.54 6.28
C TYR A 203 -16.73 -1.27 5.49
N GLY A 204 -17.85 -1.60 6.13
CA GLY A 204 -18.91 -2.41 5.54
C GLY A 204 -19.72 -1.70 4.44
N THR A 205 -19.70 -0.37 4.38
CA THR A 205 -20.48 0.41 3.40
C THR A 205 -19.58 0.97 2.29
N ASP A 206 -20.17 1.18 1.12
CA ASP A 206 -19.49 1.86 0.00
C ASP A 206 -19.02 3.26 0.41
N SER A 207 -19.85 4.01 1.10
CA SER A 207 -19.52 5.37 1.58
C SER A 207 -18.32 5.39 2.51
N SER A 208 -18.20 4.44 3.44
CA SER A 208 -17.04 4.38 4.34
C SER A 208 -15.75 4.03 3.59
N ARG A 209 -15.81 3.18 2.57
CA ARG A 209 -14.64 2.88 1.72
C ARG A 209 -14.24 4.04 0.82
N VAL A 210 -15.20 4.83 0.31
CA VAL A 210 -14.90 6.09 -0.39
C VAL A 210 -14.19 7.05 0.55
N LYS A 211 -14.65 7.17 1.80
CA LYS A 211 -14.03 8.04 2.81
C LYS A 211 -12.61 7.56 3.16
N LEU A 212 -12.43 6.26 3.39
CA LEU A 212 -11.12 5.65 3.62
C LEU A 212 -10.14 5.97 2.48
N ALA A 213 -10.56 5.79 1.25
CA ALA A 213 -9.74 6.12 0.08
C ALA A 213 -9.39 7.62 0.02
N SER A 214 -10.30 8.50 0.47
CA SER A 214 -10.04 9.93 0.58
C SER A 214 -8.96 10.25 1.62
N GLU A 215 -9.00 9.60 2.78
CA GLU A 215 -8.01 9.80 3.84
C GLU A 215 -6.61 9.32 3.42
N ILE A 216 -6.53 8.18 2.73
CA ILE A 216 -5.27 7.71 2.14
C ILE A 216 -4.77 8.73 1.09
N ALA A 217 -5.65 9.22 0.22
CA ALA A 217 -5.28 10.18 -0.83
C ALA A 217 -4.81 11.52 -0.26
N GLN A 218 -5.34 11.98 0.88
CA GLN A 218 -4.85 13.18 1.56
C GLN A 218 -3.40 13.00 2.04
N GLY A 219 -3.07 11.84 2.63
CA GLY A 219 -1.69 11.53 3.02
C GLY A 219 -0.75 11.52 1.81
N VAL A 220 -1.19 11.00 0.66
CA VAL A 220 -0.41 11.03 -0.58
C VAL A 220 -0.18 12.47 -1.06
N ARG A 221 -1.19 13.32 -1.05
CA ARG A 221 -1.05 14.74 -1.45
C ARG A 221 -0.03 15.46 -0.58
N LYS A 222 -0.14 15.30 0.74
CA LYS A 222 0.81 15.87 1.70
C LYS A 222 2.26 15.41 1.46
N HIS A 223 2.44 14.18 0.99
CA HIS A 223 3.77 13.64 0.67
C HIS A 223 4.45 14.36 -0.51
N PHE A 224 3.67 14.90 -1.44
CA PHE A 224 4.16 15.58 -2.64
C PHE A 224 4.12 17.12 -2.57
N GLU A 225 3.66 17.69 -1.46
CA GLU A 225 3.75 19.12 -1.15
C GLU A 225 5.16 19.52 -0.72
#